data_eff0c64d3b0c0d7a7d6d4efe07eb835d
#
_entry.id   eff0c64d3b0c0d7a7d6d4efe07eb835d
#
_cell.length_a   1.000
_cell.length_b   1.000
_cell.length_c   1.000
_cell.angle_alpha   90.00
_cell.angle_beta   90.00
_cell.angle_gamma   90.00
#
_symmetry.space_group_name_H-M   'P 1'
#
loop_
_entity.id
_entity.type
_entity.pdbx_description
1 polymer ?
#
loop_
_entity_poly.entity_id
_entity_poly.type
_entity_poly.pdbx_seq_one_letter_code
_entity_poly.pdbx_strand_id
1 'polypeptide(L)'
;MRRMTMAAVAALALVVAVAPPVQGQGWIPARCDLSGSGQYLVASAIVYLKQEQETQFPEVKDRELRDAFRVLGQAIANGQDKNAAAWYYLARYFIERKDLVGMDSSFTKSEVLDPKCHDDIYWWRRNQWVPLYNNAVRALNAGKNDSALAYLQQAGRADAGEPDGISLQGTLFFNNAQYDSAAAYFGKGLTLAQDPKYAKNRADLTFNLAASEQQLHHYDSAAAVYRAYLKTAPNDGRALSQLANTFTAAGHADSARALYGLMLQESDSIDPLVLFAAGAEMFTQVPQAPDTAAQGASCRDDARKVRPALTALQIRHRCDPATAKAMADYQAATAAGYAQAAQAFHAGLKRNPYYRDALNDLANTYLATADQDSMLAVGRRLYAVDPMSRHTLQLLAEAFRETGHADSALHYITLADSLTPFDVTVGSFTPGDQNASLSGLVTNFHTTRTAPAKLVFDFLDAKGNVVASQTVDVPAIDGSGNQPFQAQGVGAGIVAWRYKLGS
;
A
#
# COMPACT_ATOMS: atom_id res chain seq x y z
N MET A 1 11.01 14.75 14.80
CA MET A 1 11.40 13.68 13.88
C MET A 1 10.44 12.51 14.08
N ARG A 2 9.23 12.58 13.51
CA ARG A 2 8.33 11.42 13.43
C ARG A 2 8.83 10.55 12.28
N ARG A 3 9.25 9.33 12.62
CA ARG A 3 9.50 8.29 11.62
C ARG A 3 8.21 8.11 10.83
N MET A 4 8.22 8.45 9.53
CA MET A 4 7.21 7.97 8.60
C MET A 4 7.17 6.44 8.75
N THR A 5 6.11 5.93 9.35
CA THR A 5 5.77 4.52 9.26
C THR A 5 5.35 4.30 7.82
N MET A 6 6.33 3.92 6.97
CA MET A 6 6.03 3.34 5.69
C MET A 6 5.06 2.20 5.94
N ALA A 7 3.91 2.28 5.28
CA ALA A 7 3.02 1.13 5.15
C ALA A 7 3.91 -0.02 4.65
N ALA A 8 4.14 -1.01 5.50
CA ALA A 8 4.74 -2.25 5.08
C ALA A 8 3.96 -2.69 3.84
N VAL A 9 4.65 -2.91 2.74
CA VAL A 9 4.06 -3.54 1.56
C VAL A 9 3.64 -4.92 2.04
N ALA A 10 2.44 -5.01 2.58
CA ALA A 10 1.79 -6.27 2.89
C ALA A 10 1.47 -6.87 1.52
N ALA A 11 2.43 -7.64 0.99
CA ALA A 11 2.13 -8.56 -0.08
C ALA A 11 1.14 -9.58 0.49
N LEU A 12 -0.16 -9.28 0.36
CA LEU A 12 -1.18 -10.32 0.36
C LEU A 12 -0.89 -11.15 -0.89
N ALA A 13 0.05 -12.10 -0.75
CA ALA A 13 0.31 -13.07 -1.79
C ALA A 13 -0.95 -13.94 -1.88
N LEU A 14 -1.80 -13.63 -2.87
CA LEU A 14 -2.93 -14.47 -3.21
C LEU A 14 -2.41 -15.88 -3.47
N VAL A 15 -2.83 -16.84 -2.66
CA VAL A 15 -2.62 -18.25 -2.96
C VAL A 15 -3.34 -18.54 -4.27
N VAL A 16 -2.58 -18.74 -5.33
CA VAL A 16 -3.14 -19.07 -6.64
C VAL A 16 -3.75 -20.46 -6.53
N ALA A 17 -5.08 -20.52 -6.53
CA ALA A 17 -5.80 -21.78 -6.55
C ALA A 17 -5.74 -22.37 -7.97
N VAL A 18 -4.75 -23.24 -8.19
CA VAL A 18 -4.84 -24.23 -9.27
C VAL A 18 -5.35 -25.51 -8.63
N ALA A 19 -6.40 -26.10 -9.21
CA ALA A 19 -6.80 -27.45 -8.82
C ALA A 19 -5.56 -28.36 -8.94
N PRO A 20 -5.19 -29.12 -7.89
CA PRO A 20 -4.06 -30.02 -7.99
C PRO A 20 -4.31 -30.99 -9.15
N PRO A 21 -3.28 -31.37 -9.91
CA PRO A 21 -3.44 -32.49 -10.81
C PRO A 21 -3.93 -33.66 -9.95
N VAL A 22 -5.09 -34.18 -10.29
CA VAL A 22 -5.66 -35.34 -9.61
C VAL A 22 -4.65 -36.47 -9.78
N GLN A 23 -3.97 -36.85 -8.69
CA GLN A 23 -3.13 -38.03 -8.68
C GLN A 23 -3.99 -39.24 -9.10
N GLY A 24 -3.73 -39.74 -10.32
CA GLY A 24 -4.53 -40.82 -10.93
C GLY A 24 -5.12 -40.48 -12.30
N GLN A 25 -4.92 -39.27 -12.84
CA GLN A 25 -5.20 -39.03 -14.24
C GLN A 25 -4.16 -39.76 -15.11
N GLY A 26 -4.63 -40.66 -15.98
CA GLY A 26 -3.81 -41.32 -16.99
C GLY A 26 -3.16 -40.30 -17.95
N TRP A 27 -2.51 -40.77 -18.98
CA TRP A 27 -1.83 -39.98 -19.98
C TRP A 27 -2.62 -38.74 -20.42
N ILE A 28 -2.01 -37.56 -20.29
CA ILE A 28 -2.54 -36.28 -20.77
C ILE A 28 -1.89 -35.99 -22.13
N PRO A 29 -2.61 -36.09 -23.25
CA PRO A 29 -2.09 -35.75 -24.59
C PRO A 29 -1.82 -34.24 -24.69
N ALA A 30 -1.02 -33.83 -25.70
CA ALA A 30 -0.92 -32.43 -26.09
C ALA A 30 -2.29 -31.89 -26.45
N ARG A 31 -2.64 -30.69 -25.99
CA ARG A 31 -3.93 -30.02 -26.25
C ARG A 31 -3.91 -29.18 -27.51
N CYS A 32 -2.77 -29.09 -28.16
CA CYS A 32 -2.57 -28.43 -29.43
C CYS A 32 -2.29 -29.46 -30.54
N ASP A 33 -2.55 -29.10 -31.80
CA ASP A 33 -2.15 -29.89 -32.97
C ASP A 33 -0.66 -29.67 -33.23
N LEU A 34 0.14 -30.50 -32.57
CA LEU A 34 1.59 -30.38 -32.55
C LEU A 34 2.21 -30.95 -33.82
N SER A 35 2.81 -30.09 -34.64
CA SER A 35 3.47 -30.49 -35.86
C SER A 35 4.64 -31.45 -35.60
N GLY A 36 4.74 -32.51 -36.39
CA GLY A 36 5.82 -33.49 -36.33
C GLY A 36 5.65 -34.61 -35.29
N SER A 37 4.53 -34.71 -34.60
CA SER A 37 4.23 -35.78 -33.63
C SER A 37 4.17 -37.18 -34.27
N GLY A 38 3.84 -37.26 -35.54
CA GLY A 38 3.83 -38.52 -36.31
C GLY A 38 5.19 -39.03 -36.79
N GLN A 39 6.29 -38.30 -36.56
CA GLN A 39 7.64 -38.81 -36.88
C GLN A 39 7.96 -40.01 -35.95
N TYR A 40 8.47 -41.12 -36.53
CA TYR A 40 8.50 -42.42 -35.87
C TYR A 40 9.26 -42.42 -34.50
N LEU A 41 10.39 -41.71 -34.37
CA LEU A 41 11.12 -41.63 -33.11
C LEU A 41 10.35 -40.81 -32.07
N VAL A 42 9.69 -39.72 -32.49
CA VAL A 42 8.84 -38.90 -31.64
C VAL A 42 7.60 -39.69 -31.20
N ALA A 43 6.95 -40.38 -32.14
CA ALA A 43 5.81 -41.25 -31.83
C ALA A 43 6.19 -42.38 -30.84
N SER A 44 7.38 -42.95 -30.96
CA SER A 44 7.90 -43.94 -30.03
C SER A 44 8.10 -43.33 -28.63
N ALA A 45 8.64 -42.11 -28.55
CA ALA A 45 8.79 -41.40 -27.26
C ALA A 45 7.46 -41.15 -26.56
N ILE A 46 6.41 -40.79 -27.35
CA ILE A 46 5.05 -40.59 -26.81
C ILE A 46 4.53 -41.89 -26.18
N VAL A 47 4.78 -43.04 -26.83
CA VAL A 47 4.38 -44.36 -26.30
C VAL A 47 5.10 -44.64 -24.99
N TYR A 48 6.43 -44.44 -24.92
CA TYR A 48 7.20 -44.64 -23.69
C TYR A 48 6.74 -43.74 -22.56
N LEU A 49 6.54 -42.45 -22.81
CA LEU A 49 6.06 -41.51 -21.78
C LEU A 49 4.64 -41.87 -21.32
N LYS A 50 3.77 -42.37 -22.19
CA LYS A 50 2.46 -42.87 -21.83
C LYS A 50 2.54 -44.12 -20.94
N GLN A 51 3.36 -45.11 -21.31
CA GLN A 51 3.57 -46.32 -20.52
C GLN A 51 4.16 -46.03 -19.14
N GLU A 52 5.06 -45.05 -19.07
CA GLU A 52 5.59 -44.58 -17.76
C GLU A 52 4.47 -44.07 -16.84
N GLN A 53 3.56 -43.26 -17.34
CA GLN A 53 2.47 -42.72 -16.50
C GLN A 53 1.42 -43.80 -16.13
N GLU A 54 1.23 -44.79 -16.95
CA GLU A 54 0.25 -45.87 -16.74
C GLU A 54 0.78 -47.01 -15.86
N THR A 55 2.09 -47.18 -15.72
CA THR A 55 2.65 -48.25 -14.89
C THR A 55 2.81 -47.85 -13.42
N GLN A 56 2.67 -48.81 -12.49
CA GLN A 56 2.91 -48.62 -11.07
C GLN A 56 4.32 -49.13 -10.64
N PHE A 57 5.06 -49.79 -11.52
CA PHE A 57 6.35 -50.42 -11.19
C PHE A 57 7.50 -49.44 -11.41
N PRO A 58 8.27 -49.06 -10.38
CA PRO A 58 9.35 -48.07 -10.47
C PRO A 58 10.42 -48.42 -11.49
N GLU A 59 10.81 -49.69 -11.61
CA GLU A 59 11.83 -50.13 -12.57
C GLU A 59 11.35 -49.98 -14.01
N VAL A 60 10.05 -50.20 -14.25
CA VAL A 60 9.45 -50.00 -15.57
C VAL A 60 9.40 -48.51 -15.88
N LYS A 61 8.96 -47.66 -14.95
CA LYS A 61 8.99 -46.21 -15.11
C LYS A 61 10.35 -45.68 -15.53
N ASP A 62 11.38 -46.07 -14.80
CA ASP A 62 12.74 -45.61 -15.08
C ASP A 62 13.28 -46.15 -16.44
N ARG A 63 12.90 -47.34 -16.84
CA ARG A 63 13.22 -47.88 -18.19
C ARG A 63 12.54 -47.09 -19.27
N GLU A 64 11.22 -46.86 -19.17
CA GLU A 64 10.43 -46.12 -20.16
C GLU A 64 10.95 -44.67 -20.30
N LEU A 65 11.29 -44.00 -19.21
CA LEU A 65 11.93 -42.69 -19.27
C LEU A 65 13.30 -42.70 -19.96
N ARG A 66 14.16 -43.70 -19.69
CA ARG A 66 15.43 -43.79 -20.41
C ARG A 66 15.22 -44.00 -21.90
N ASP A 67 14.26 -44.84 -22.29
CA ASP A 67 13.96 -45.12 -23.73
C ASP A 67 13.34 -43.89 -24.41
N ALA A 68 12.43 -43.17 -23.72
CA ALA A 68 11.89 -41.91 -24.23
C ALA A 68 13.02 -40.88 -24.49
N PHE A 69 13.91 -40.69 -23.52
CA PHE A 69 15.04 -39.77 -23.69
C PHE A 69 15.98 -40.15 -24.81
N ARG A 70 16.31 -41.44 -24.90
CA ARG A 70 17.19 -41.97 -25.94
C ARG A 70 16.62 -41.70 -27.35
N VAL A 71 15.33 -42.03 -27.59
CA VAL A 71 14.73 -41.84 -28.93
C VAL A 71 14.49 -40.37 -29.26
N LEU A 72 14.17 -39.50 -28.29
CA LEU A 72 14.09 -38.06 -28.52
C LEU A 72 15.45 -37.45 -28.85
N GLY A 73 16.50 -37.87 -28.15
CA GLY A 73 17.88 -37.47 -28.46
C GLY A 73 18.30 -37.91 -29.86
N GLN A 74 17.95 -39.15 -30.24
CA GLN A 74 18.20 -39.66 -31.60
C GLN A 74 17.38 -38.87 -32.64
N ALA A 75 16.11 -38.53 -32.36
CA ALA A 75 15.31 -37.72 -33.27
C ALA A 75 15.97 -36.35 -33.52
N ILE A 76 16.37 -35.66 -32.51
CA ILE A 76 17.04 -34.36 -32.60
C ILE A 76 18.37 -34.48 -33.35
N ALA A 77 19.19 -35.46 -33.01
CA ALA A 77 20.48 -35.71 -33.66
C ALA A 77 20.33 -36.07 -35.17
N ASN A 78 19.21 -36.70 -35.54
CA ASN A 78 18.92 -37.11 -36.92
C ASN A 78 18.14 -36.00 -37.68
N GLY A 79 18.28 -34.73 -37.34
CA GLY A 79 17.73 -33.61 -38.08
C GLY A 79 16.28 -33.23 -37.70
N GLN A 80 15.77 -33.76 -36.59
CA GLN A 80 14.47 -33.33 -36.03
C GLN A 80 14.61 -32.20 -35.02
N ASP A 81 15.70 -31.46 -35.03
CA ASP A 81 15.95 -30.28 -34.21
C ASP A 81 14.98 -29.11 -34.48
N LYS A 82 14.34 -29.11 -35.68
CA LYS A 82 13.25 -28.20 -36.11
C LYS A 82 11.86 -28.79 -35.88
N ASN A 83 11.74 -29.94 -35.27
CA ASN A 83 10.47 -30.58 -34.95
C ASN A 83 9.97 -30.12 -33.56
N ALA A 84 8.89 -29.32 -33.52
CA ALA A 84 8.32 -28.81 -32.28
C ALA A 84 7.92 -29.94 -31.32
N ALA A 85 7.35 -31.06 -31.86
CA ALA A 85 6.95 -32.19 -31.03
C ALA A 85 8.14 -32.87 -30.36
N ALA A 86 9.30 -32.94 -30.98
CA ALA A 86 10.50 -33.52 -30.35
C ALA A 86 10.90 -32.74 -29.06
N TRP A 87 10.90 -31.44 -29.13
CA TRP A 87 11.20 -30.58 -28.00
C TRP A 87 10.07 -30.56 -26.95
N TYR A 88 8.80 -30.56 -27.38
CA TYR A 88 7.65 -30.64 -26.49
C TYR A 88 7.70 -31.91 -25.59
N TYR A 89 7.89 -33.10 -26.23
CA TYR A 89 7.93 -34.35 -25.47
C TYR A 89 9.24 -34.51 -24.68
N LEU A 90 10.33 -33.88 -25.11
CA LEU A 90 11.54 -33.78 -24.29
C LEU A 90 11.30 -32.96 -23.03
N ALA A 91 10.54 -31.87 -23.12
CA ALA A 91 10.13 -31.11 -21.94
C ALA A 91 9.24 -31.94 -21.00
N ARG A 92 8.31 -32.75 -21.56
CA ARG A 92 7.50 -33.70 -20.77
C ARG A 92 8.35 -34.74 -20.03
N TYR A 93 9.39 -35.28 -20.67
CA TYR A 93 10.37 -36.13 -20.01
C TYR A 93 11.06 -35.42 -18.84
N PHE A 94 11.48 -34.17 -19.00
CA PHE A 94 12.11 -33.40 -17.94
C PHE A 94 11.17 -33.12 -16.77
N ILE A 95 9.86 -32.98 -16.98
CA ILE A 95 8.87 -32.89 -15.89
C ILE A 95 8.93 -34.13 -15.01
N GLU A 96 8.92 -35.34 -15.59
CA GLU A 96 8.99 -36.60 -14.84
C GLU A 96 10.33 -36.77 -14.10
N ARG A 97 11.39 -36.18 -14.65
CA ARG A 97 12.72 -36.14 -14.01
C ARG A 97 12.88 -34.99 -13.00
N LYS A 98 11.89 -34.13 -12.84
CA LYS A 98 11.93 -32.94 -11.99
C LYS A 98 13.08 -31.97 -12.37
N ASP A 99 13.49 -32.00 -13.62
CA ASP A 99 14.47 -31.05 -14.17
C ASP A 99 13.73 -29.86 -14.78
N LEU A 100 13.54 -28.83 -13.96
CA LEU A 100 12.81 -27.62 -14.37
C LEU A 100 13.54 -26.81 -15.45
N VAL A 101 14.88 -26.86 -15.46
CA VAL A 101 15.71 -26.15 -16.45
C VAL A 101 15.61 -26.83 -17.82
N GLY A 102 15.75 -28.14 -17.86
CA GLY A 102 15.57 -28.95 -19.08
C GLY A 102 14.15 -28.81 -19.63
N MET A 103 13.16 -28.82 -18.76
CA MET A 103 11.74 -28.60 -19.12
C MET A 103 11.53 -27.25 -19.78
N ASP A 104 11.89 -26.13 -19.11
CA ASP A 104 11.65 -24.78 -19.63
C ASP A 104 12.41 -24.51 -20.92
N SER A 105 13.66 -24.91 -21.00
CA SER A 105 14.50 -24.79 -22.19
C SER A 105 13.92 -25.57 -23.39
N SER A 106 13.39 -26.76 -23.15
CA SER A 106 12.78 -27.59 -24.21
C SER A 106 11.42 -27.03 -24.64
N PHE A 107 10.57 -26.60 -23.73
CA PHE A 107 9.32 -25.93 -24.05
C PHE A 107 9.54 -24.62 -24.82
N THR A 108 10.53 -23.82 -24.45
CA THR A 108 10.89 -22.60 -25.17
C THR A 108 11.24 -22.88 -26.62
N LYS A 109 12.02 -23.93 -26.90
CA LYS A 109 12.34 -24.34 -28.26
C LYS A 109 11.10 -24.83 -29.03
N SER A 110 10.25 -25.62 -28.39
CA SER A 110 8.99 -26.07 -28.97
C SER A 110 8.08 -24.90 -29.35
N GLU A 111 7.92 -23.95 -28.45
CA GLU A 111 7.06 -22.78 -28.63
C GLU A 111 7.52 -21.85 -29.75
N VAL A 112 8.85 -21.67 -29.91
CA VAL A 112 9.44 -20.92 -31.02
C VAL A 112 9.17 -21.60 -32.35
N LEU A 113 9.19 -22.94 -32.38
CA LEU A 113 8.97 -23.72 -33.59
C LEU A 113 7.48 -23.86 -33.95
N ASP A 114 6.61 -23.92 -32.98
CA ASP A 114 5.15 -23.99 -33.17
C ASP A 114 4.41 -23.14 -32.10
N PRO A 115 4.22 -21.84 -32.39
CA PRO A 115 3.56 -20.93 -31.46
C PRO A 115 2.10 -21.28 -31.12
N LYS A 116 1.44 -22.13 -31.93
CA LYS A 116 0.05 -22.58 -31.68
C LYS A 116 -0.07 -23.38 -30.36
N CYS A 117 1.04 -23.93 -29.88
CA CYS A 117 1.08 -24.69 -28.65
C CYS A 117 1.36 -23.85 -27.39
N HIS A 118 1.43 -22.53 -27.52
CA HIS A 118 1.71 -21.60 -26.41
C HIS A 118 0.82 -21.87 -25.18
N ASP A 119 -0.50 -21.94 -25.34
CA ASP A 119 -1.44 -22.11 -24.21
C ASP A 119 -1.26 -23.46 -23.48
N ASP A 120 -0.95 -24.52 -24.23
CA ASP A 120 -0.69 -25.83 -23.64
C ASP A 120 0.65 -25.88 -22.91
N ILE A 121 1.70 -25.31 -23.52
CA ILE A 121 3.02 -25.15 -22.89
C ILE A 121 2.92 -24.29 -21.64
N TYR A 122 2.20 -23.16 -21.70
CA TYR A 122 1.94 -22.30 -20.54
C TYR A 122 1.24 -23.08 -19.43
N TRP A 123 0.24 -23.92 -19.74
CA TRP A 123 -0.42 -24.76 -18.76
C TRP A 123 0.56 -25.74 -18.09
N TRP A 124 1.47 -26.38 -18.80
CA TRP A 124 2.47 -27.27 -18.23
C TRP A 124 3.46 -26.54 -17.33
N ARG A 125 3.98 -25.39 -17.77
CA ARG A 125 4.84 -24.52 -16.94
C ARG A 125 4.13 -24.10 -15.66
N ARG A 126 2.89 -23.63 -15.76
CA ARG A 126 2.06 -23.20 -14.63
C ARG A 126 1.85 -24.31 -13.60
N ASN A 127 1.63 -25.54 -14.03
CA ASN A 127 1.46 -26.67 -13.11
C ASN A 127 2.73 -26.99 -12.30
N GLN A 128 3.92 -26.69 -12.81
CA GLN A 128 5.17 -26.81 -12.07
C GLN A 128 5.43 -25.56 -11.20
N TRP A 129 5.12 -24.40 -11.73
CA TRP A 129 5.38 -23.10 -11.08
C TRP A 129 4.50 -22.86 -9.85
N VAL A 130 3.19 -23.08 -9.94
CA VAL A 130 2.22 -22.74 -8.90
C VAL A 130 2.50 -23.42 -7.55
N PRO A 131 2.79 -24.73 -7.46
CA PRO A 131 3.14 -25.35 -6.19
C PRO A 131 4.39 -24.74 -5.54
N LEU A 132 5.37 -24.37 -6.32
CA LEU A 132 6.61 -23.73 -5.86
C LEU A 132 6.33 -22.32 -5.34
N TYR A 133 5.57 -21.52 -6.08
CA TYR A 133 5.14 -20.19 -5.66
C TYR A 133 4.34 -20.24 -4.34
N ASN A 134 3.36 -21.15 -4.25
CA ASN A 134 2.56 -21.32 -3.04
C ASN A 134 3.40 -21.79 -1.83
N ASN A 135 4.45 -22.59 -2.06
CA ASN A 135 5.41 -22.95 -1.02
C ASN A 135 6.23 -21.74 -0.57
N ALA A 136 6.64 -20.89 -1.50
CA ALA A 136 7.33 -19.64 -1.19
C ALA A 136 6.47 -18.72 -0.33
N VAL A 137 5.20 -18.53 -0.71
CA VAL A 137 4.23 -17.73 0.07
C VAL A 137 4.05 -18.28 1.48
N ARG A 138 3.89 -19.62 1.61
CA ARG A 138 3.78 -20.25 2.94
C ARG A 138 5.04 -20.10 3.78
N ALA A 139 6.21 -20.21 3.17
CA ALA A 139 7.49 -20.01 3.85
C ALA A 139 7.64 -18.54 4.31
N LEU A 140 7.25 -17.59 3.48
CA LEU A 140 7.26 -16.17 3.80
C LEU A 140 6.33 -15.84 4.99
N ASN A 141 5.10 -16.35 4.97
CA ASN A 141 4.14 -16.18 6.06
C ASN A 141 4.61 -16.82 7.38
N ALA A 142 5.49 -17.83 7.29
CA ALA A 142 6.15 -18.45 8.45
C ALA A 142 7.48 -17.76 8.86
N GLY A 143 7.83 -16.62 8.25
CA GLY A 143 9.08 -15.88 8.51
C GLY A 143 10.35 -16.57 8.00
N LYS A 144 10.23 -17.60 7.13
CA LYS A 144 11.35 -18.40 6.59
C LYS A 144 11.83 -17.82 5.24
N ASN A 145 12.43 -16.63 5.26
CA ASN A 145 12.79 -15.88 4.05
C ASN A 145 13.74 -16.66 3.12
N ASP A 146 14.74 -17.36 3.65
CA ASP A 146 15.67 -18.16 2.83
C ASP A 146 14.97 -19.30 2.09
N SER A 147 14.03 -19.98 2.78
CA SER A 147 13.22 -21.03 2.16
C SER A 147 12.29 -20.47 1.09
N ALA A 148 11.69 -19.29 1.34
CA ALA A 148 10.87 -18.61 0.35
C ALA A 148 11.68 -18.27 -0.90
N LEU A 149 12.87 -17.70 -0.73
CA LEU A 149 13.76 -17.38 -1.84
C LEU A 149 14.17 -18.62 -2.64
N ALA A 150 14.50 -19.73 -1.97
CA ALA A 150 14.83 -21.00 -2.63
C ALA A 150 13.66 -21.54 -3.47
N TYR A 151 12.44 -21.51 -2.97
CA TYR A 151 11.25 -21.88 -3.74
C TYR A 151 11.00 -20.95 -4.93
N LEU A 152 11.18 -19.63 -4.77
CA LEU A 152 11.02 -18.66 -5.87
C LEU A 152 12.08 -18.84 -6.95
N GLN A 153 13.31 -19.19 -6.60
CA GLN A 153 14.35 -19.54 -7.55
C GLN A 153 13.98 -20.78 -8.37
N GLN A 154 13.41 -21.80 -7.72
CA GLN A 154 12.90 -22.99 -8.42
C GLN A 154 11.69 -22.64 -9.32
N ALA A 155 10.77 -21.82 -8.83
CA ALA A 155 9.64 -21.33 -9.63
C ALA A 155 10.14 -20.60 -10.89
N GLY A 156 11.13 -19.72 -10.77
CA GLY A 156 11.75 -19.04 -11.90
C GLY A 156 12.49 -19.97 -12.89
N ARG A 157 12.86 -21.19 -12.47
CA ARG A 157 13.38 -22.24 -13.37
C ARG A 157 12.26 -22.96 -14.11
N ALA A 158 11.06 -23.04 -13.49
CA ALA A 158 9.90 -23.64 -14.10
C ALA A 158 9.23 -22.73 -15.14
N ASP A 159 9.19 -21.43 -14.84
CA ASP A 159 8.68 -20.38 -15.73
C ASP A 159 9.38 -19.05 -15.41
N ALA A 160 10.33 -18.67 -16.24
CA ALA A 160 11.08 -17.42 -16.12
C ALA A 160 10.26 -16.19 -16.54
N GLY A 161 9.13 -16.38 -17.22
CA GLY A 161 8.27 -15.33 -17.77
C GLY A 161 7.19 -14.84 -16.79
N GLU A 162 7.02 -15.48 -15.62
CA GLU A 162 5.98 -15.12 -14.67
C GLU A 162 6.40 -13.94 -13.77
N PRO A 163 5.75 -12.77 -13.89
CA PRO A 163 6.13 -11.59 -13.14
C PRO A 163 5.85 -11.70 -11.63
N ASP A 164 4.86 -12.51 -11.20
CA ASP A 164 4.50 -12.67 -9.79
C ASP A 164 5.65 -13.20 -8.93
N GLY A 165 6.36 -14.21 -9.43
CA GLY A 165 7.50 -14.80 -8.71
C GLY A 165 8.66 -13.81 -8.57
N ILE A 166 8.89 -13.02 -9.60
CA ILE A 166 9.92 -11.96 -9.62
C ILE A 166 9.53 -10.81 -8.71
N SER A 167 8.26 -10.40 -8.73
CA SER A 167 7.73 -9.37 -7.84
C SER A 167 7.91 -9.77 -6.37
N LEU A 168 7.60 -11.02 -6.02
CA LEU A 168 7.76 -11.51 -4.66
C LEU A 168 9.22 -11.60 -4.22
N GLN A 169 10.16 -11.92 -5.13
CA GLN A 169 11.60 -11.84 -4.86
C GLN A 169 12.02 -10.40 -4.58
N GLY A 170 11.59 -9.45 -5.40
CA GLY A 170 11.83 -8.03 -5.18
C GLY A 170 11.32 -7.56 -3.81
N THR A 171 10.13 -7.99 -3.43
CA THR A 171 9.53 -7.68 -2.11
C THR A 171 10.35 -8.25 -0.95
N LEU A 172 10.87 -9.47 -1.09
CA LEU A 172 11.77 -10.06 -0.08
C LEU A 172 13.05 -9.22 0.10
N PHE A 173 13.68 -8.82 -1.00
CA PHE A 173 14.85 -7.95 -0.95
C PHE A 173 14.53 -6.58 -0.36
N PHE A 174 13.40 -5.99 -0.72
CA PHE A 174 12.94 -4.71 -0.17
C PHE A 174 12.75 -4.77 1.35
N ASN A 175 12.08 -5.81 1.84
CA ASN A 175 11.84 -6.00 3.27
C ASN A 175 13.13 -6.23 4.08
N ASN A 176 14.17 -6.77 3.43
CA ASN A 176 15.50 -6.94 4.00
C ASN A 176 16.41 -5.70 3.79
N ALA A 177 15.85 -4.55 3.39
CA ALA A 177 16.55 -3.30 3.10
C ALA A 177 17.66 -3.42 2.01
N GLN A 178 17.55 -4.42 1.14
CA GLN A 178 18.44 -4.63 -0.01
C GLN A 178 17.84 -3.96 -1.26
N TYR A 179 17.76 -2.63 -1.23
CA TYR A 179 16.96 -1.85 -2.19
C TYR A 179 17.49 -1.91 -3.62
N ASP A 180 18.81 -2.02 -3.83
CA ASP A 180 19.41 -2.22 -5.16
C ASP A 180 18.93 -3.52 -5.81
N SER A 181 18.95 -4.62 -5.04
CA SER A 181 18.44 -5.91 -5.49
C SER A 181 16.93 -5.85 -5.75
N ALA A 182 16.17 -5.21 -4.85
CA ALA A 182 14.74 -5.03 -5.02
C ALA A 182 14.42 -4.27 -6.31
N ALA A 183 15.08 -3.15 -6.58
CA ALA A 183 14.92 -2.36 -7.81
C ALA A 183 15.22 -3.19 -9.06
N ALA A 184 16.30 -3.97 -9.05
CA ALA A 184 16.66 -4.84 -10.16
C ALA A 184 15.58 -5.90 -10.45
N TYR A 185 15.04 -6.55 -9.41
CA TYR A 185 13.97 -7.55 -9.56
C TYR A 185 12.65 -6.91 -10.02
N PHE A 186 12.23 -5.79 -9.43
CA PHE A 186 11.01 -5.10 -9.86
C PHE A 186 11.13 -4.57 -11.30
N GLY A 187 12.30 -4.05 -11.70
CA GLY A 187 12.59 -3.62 -13.07
C GLY A 187 12.49 -4.78 -14.07
N LYS A 188 13.07 -5.95 -13.73
CA LYS A 188 12.93 -7.18 -14.51
C LYS A 188 11.45 -7.60 -14.62
N GLY A 189 10.72 -7.61 -13.50
CA GLY A 189 9.29 -7.94 -13.49
C GLY A 189 8.48 -6.99 -14.37
N LEU A 190 8.78 -5.69 -14.33
CA LEU A 190 8.11 -4.68 -15.14
C LEU A 190 8.36 -4.90 -16.64
N THR A 191 9.55 -5.35 -17.04
CA THR A 191 9.85 -5.71 -18.42
C THR A 191 9.01 -6.91 -18.89
N LEU A 192 8.74 -7.89 -18.04
CA LEU A 192 7.91 -9.05 -18.34
C LEU A 192 6.41 -8.73 -18.35
N ALA A 193 5.97 -7.76 -17.54
CA ALA A 193 4.56 -7.40 -17.39
C ALA A 193 4.04 -6.46 -18.48
N GLN A 194 4.56 -6.54 -19.72
CA GLN A 194 4.10 -5.71 -20.84
C GLN A 194 2.78 -6.18 -21.46
N ASP A 195 2.46 -7.47 -21.34
CA ASP A 195 1.19 -8.03 -21.80
C ASP A 195 0.01 -7.40 -21.00
N PRO A 196 -1.10 -7.04 -21.68
CA PRO A 196 -2.30 -6.50 -21.03
C PRO A 196 -2.86 -7.36 -19.88
N LYS A 197 -2.70 -8.68 -19.94
CA LYS A 197 -3.11 -9.60 -18.87
C LYS A 197 -2.41 -9.31 -17.53
N TYR A 198 -1.25 -8.69 -17.55
CA TYR A 198 -0.46 -8.31 -16.39
C TYR A 198 -0.64 -6.82 -15.98
N ALA A 199 -1.71 -6.16 -16.41
CA ALA A 199 -1.91 -4.72 -16.10
C ALA A 199 -1.85 -4.41 -14.60
N LYS A 200 -2.43 -5.28 -13.75
CA LYS A 200 -2.37 -5.16 -12.29
C LYS A 200 -0.93 -5.32 -11.78
N ASN A 201 -0.23 -6.36 -12.23
CA ASN A 201 1.17 -6.59 -11.87
C ASN A 201 2.06 -5.41 -12.26
N ARG A 202 1.81 -4.81 -13.42
CA ARG A 202 2.55 -3.64 -13.91
C ARG A 202 2.41 -2.46 -12.97
N ALA A 203 1.20 -2.18 -12.47
CA ALA A 203 0.98 -1.14 -11.48
C ALA A 203 1.79 -1.42 -10.21
N ASP A 204 1.64 -2.60 -9.60
CA ASP A 204 2.32 -2.98 -8.37
C ASP A 204 3.87 -2.95 -8.53
N LEU A 205 4.38 -3.48 -9.64
CA LEU A 205 5.82 -3.44 -9.95
C LEU A 205 6.34 -2.02 -10.14
N THR A 206 5.54 -1.13 -10.76
CA THR A 206 5.89 0.29 -10.90
C THR A 206 6.05 0.96 -9.54
N PHE A 207 5.07 0.79 -8.65
CA PHE A 207 5.12 1.39 -7.32
C PHE A 207 6.26 0.83 -6.48
N ASN A 208 6.52 -0.47 -6.54
CA ASN A 208 7.59 -1.11 -5.78
C ASN A 208 8.98 -0.73 -6.32
N LEU A 209 9.15 -0.63 -7.64
CA LEU A 209 10.39 -0.15 -8.25
C LEU A 209 10.68 1.29 -7.82
N ALA A 210 9.71 2.18 -7.98
CA ALA A 210 9.88 3.58 -7.60
C ALA A 210 10.13 3.75 -6.10
N ALA A 211 9.47 2.95 -5.24
CA ALA A 211 9.75 2.94 -3.81
C ALA A 211 11.18 2.49 -3.49
N SER A 212 11.69 1.48 -4.21
CA SER A 212 13.09 1.04 -4.06
C SER A 212 14.07 2.15 -4.44
N GLU A 213 13.83 2.82 -5.56
CA GLU A 213 14.65 3.96 -6.01
C GLU A 213 14.59 5.14 -5.03
N GLN A 214 13.42 5.39 -4.40
CA GLN A 214 13.29 6.41 -3.34
C GLN A 214 14.12 6.06 -2.10
N GLN A 215 14.16 4.78 -1.69
CA GLN A 215 14.98 4.33 -0.57
C GLN A 215 16.48 4.49 -0.84
N LEU A 216 16.90 4.39 -2.10
CA LEU A 216 18.25 4.66 -2.57
C LEU A 216 18.52 6.16 -2.77
N HIS A 217 17.55 7.03 -2.52
CA HIS A 217 17.60 8.47 -2.81
C HIS A 217 17.78 8.80 -4.31
N HIS A 218 17.44 7.87 -5.20
CA HIS A 218 17.46 8.04 -6.65
C HIS A 218 16.13 8.65 -7.14
N TYR A 219 15.82 9.87 -6.69
CA TYR A 219 14.51 10.50 -6.92
C TYR A 219 14.20 10.73 -8.41
N ASP A 220 15.21 11.03 -9.23
CA ASP A 220 15.02 11.19 -10.68
C ASP A 220 14.61 9.86 -11.35
N SER A 221 15.21 8.75 -10.94
CA SER A 221 14.83 7.40 -11.40
C SER A 221 13.41 7.06 -10.98
N ALA A 222 13.05 7.27 -9.72
CA ALA A 222 11.69 7.05 -9.22
C ALA A 222 10.66 7.89 -9.99
N ALA A 223 10.95 9.17 -10.23
CA ALA A 223 10.09 10.05 -11.01
C ALA A 223 9.93 9.58 -12.46
N ALA A 224 11.01 9.09 -13.08
CA ALA A 224 10.98 8.56 -14.44
C ALA A 224 10.09 7.30 -14.54
N VAL A 225 10.13 6.41 -13.53
CA VAL A 225 9.27 5.22 -13.45
C VAL A 225 7.80 5.62 -13.38
N TYR A 226 7.41 6.54 -12.49
CA TYR A 226 6.02 7.01 -12.40
C TYR A 226 5.56 7.73 -13.68
N ARG A 227 6.39 8.59 -14.27
CA ARG A 227 6.07 9.25 -15.54
C ARG A 227 5.85 8.26 -16.68
N ALA A 228 6.66 7.19 -16.74
CA ALA A 228 6.47 6.14 -17.75
C ALA A 228 5.13 5.41 -17.57
N TYR A 229 4.75 5.09 -16.34
CA TYR A 229 3.46 4.47 -16.01
C TYR A 229 2.28 5.39 -16.35
N LEU A 230 2.35 6.68 -15.98
CA LEU A 230 1.31 7.68 -16.24
C LEU A 230 1.04 7.93 -17.74
N LYS A 231 1.95 7.56 -18.65
CA LYS A 231 1.64 7.55 -20.10
C LYS A 231 0.55 6.56 -20.47
N THR A 232 0.41 5.47 -19.73
CA THR A 232 -0.61 4.42 -19.95
C THR A 232 -1.82 4.56 -19.03
N ALA A 233 -1.68 5.26 -17.91
CA ALA A 233 -2.72 5.51 -16.90
C ALA A 233 -2.65 6.97 -16.40
N PRO A 234 -3.00 7.96 -17.27
CA PRO A 234 -2.74 9.38 -17.00
C PRO A 234 -3.48 9.92 -15.77
N ASN A 235 -4.62 9.35 -15.42
CA ASN A 235 -5.47 9.78 -14.31
C ASN A 235 -5.36 8.86 -13.09
N ASP A 236 -4.30 8.02 -13.00
CA ASP A 236 -4.05 7.25 -11.80
C ASP A 236 -3.61 8.19 -10.65
N GLY A 237 -4.56 8.52 -9.78
CA GLY A 237 -4.35 9.45 -8.67
C GLY A 237 -3.29 8.98 -7.69
N ARG A 238 -3.13 7.65 -7.48
CA ARG A 238 -2.08 7.09 -6.64
C ARG A 238 -0.70 7.35 -7.25
N ALA A 239 -0.55 7.14 -8.55
CA ALA A 239 0.72 7.41 -9.25
C ALA A 239 1.05 8.90 -9.28
N LEU A 240 0.05 9.77 -9.51
CA LEU A 240 0.23 11.22 -9.45
C LEU A 240 0.67 11.69 -8.06
N SER A 241 0.03 11.17 -7.00
CA SER A 241 0.39 11.48 -5.61
C SER A 241 1.82 11.03 -5.28
N GLN A 242 2.19 9.81 -5.64
CA GLN A 242 3.53 9.29 -5.38
C GLN A 242 4.62 10.01 -6.19
N LEU A 243 4.30 10.45 -7.42
CA LEU A 243 5.21 11.31 -8.20
C LEU A 243 5.39 12.68 -7.53
N ALA A 244 4.30 13.27 -7.02
CA ALA A 244 4.38 14.52 -6.26
C ALA A 244 5.24 14.36 -4.99
N ASN A 245 5.05 13.28 -4.22
CA ASN A 245 5.86 12.96 -3.05
C ASN A 245 7.34 12.77 -3.41
N THR A 246 7.62 12.13 -4.56
CA THR A 246 9.00 11.98 -5.07
C THR A 246 9.64 13.34 -5.34
N PHE A 247 8.91 14.26 -5.98
CA PHE A 247 9.41 15.63 -6.20
C PHE A 247 9.61 16.42 -4.91
N THR A 248 8.73 16.23 -3.93
CA THR A 248 8.92 16.83 -2.61
C THR A 248 10.19 16.34 -1.95
N ALA A 249 10.42 15.02 -1.95
CA ALA A 249 11.65 14.42 -1.41
C ALA A 249 12.92 14.88 -2.15
N ALA A 250 12.80 15.17 -3.45
CA ALA A 250 13.89 15.75 -4.27
C ALA A 250 14.09 17.26 -4.08
N GLY A 251 13.22 17.93 -3.30
CA GLY A 251 13.25 19.40 -3.12
C GLY A 251 12.59 20.20 -4.25
N HIS A 252 11.84 19.55 -5.14
CA HIS A 252 11.16 20.19 -6.27
C HIS A 252 9.70 20.53 -5.94
N ALA A 253 9.49 21.40 -4.94
CA ALA A 253 8.16 21.73 -4.39
C ALA A 253 7.17 22.25 -5.43
N ASP A 254 7.62 23.07 -6.43
CA ASP A 254 6.72 23.61 -7.47
C ASP A 254 6.20 22.49 -8.40
N SER A 255 7.03 21.52 -8.73
CA SER A 255 6.63 20.35 -9.52
C SER A 255 5.62 19.48 -8.77
N ALA A 256 5.82 19.29 -7.48
CA ALA A 256 4.87 18.58 -6.61
C ALA A 256 3.52 19.30 -6.57
N ARG A 257 3.53 20.63 -6.36
CA ARG A 257 2.31 21.46 -6.32
C ARG A 257 1.52 21.40 -7.63
N ALA A 258 2.21 21.42 -8.77
CA ALA A 258 1.55 21.32 -10.08
C ALA A 258 0.82 19.96 -10.24
N LEU A 259 1.41 18.85 -9.78
CA LEU A 259 0.78 17.54 -9.83
C LEU A 259 -0.46 17.45 -8.91
N TYR A 260 -0.38 17.99 -7.71
CA TYR A 260 -1.55 18.07 -6.83
C TYR A 260 -2.67 18.91 -7.47
N GLY A 261 -2.33 19.99 -8.18
CA GLY A 261 -3.28 20.78 -8.96
C GLY A 261 -4.01 19.95 -10.02
N LEU A 262 -3.30 19.10 -10.75
CA LEU A 262 -3.89 18.15 -11.72
C LEU A 262 -4.83 17.15 -11.03
N MET A 263 -4.41 16.57 -9.90
CA MET A 263 -5.26 15.65 -9.13
C MET A 263 -6.57 16.31 -8.70
N LEU A 264 -6.54 17.56 -8.28
CA LEU A 264 -7.74 18.29 -7.86
C LEU A 264 -8.70 18.58 -9.02
N GLN A 265 -8.20 18.79 -10.23
CA GLN A 265 -9.02 18.94 -11.43
C GLN A 265 -9.79 17.65 -11.78
N GLU A 266 -9.20 16.49 -11.56
CA GLU A 266 -9.76 15.16 -11.84
C GLU A 266 -10.32 14.46 -10.58
N SER A 267 -10.59 15.24 -9.51
CA SER A 267 -10.90 14.70 -8.17
C SER A 267 -12.13 13.79 -8.11
N ASP A 268 -13.11 13.96 -9.01
CA ASP A 268 -14.30 13.11 -9.06
C ASP A 268 -13.97 11.65 -9.51
N SER A 269 -12.87 11.44 -10.22
CA SER A 269 -12.39 10.12 -10.66
C SER A 269 -11.40 9.47 -9.69
N ILE A 270 -10.79 10.23 -8.79
CA ILE A 270 -9.74 9.76 -7.87
C ILE A 270 -10.38 9.22 -6.58
N ASP A 271 -9.83 8.11 -6.06
CA ASP A 271 -10.26 7.54 -4.79
C ASP A 271 -10.18 8.56 -3.65
N PRO A 272 -11.23 8.72 -2.82
CA PRO A 272 -11.23 9.64 -1.68
C PRO A 272 -10.03 9.47 -0.75
N LEU A 273 -9.56 8.24 -0.50
CA LEU A 273 -8.41 7.99 0.36
C LEU A 273 -7.10 8.55 -0.22
N VAL A 274 -6.97 8.53 -1.55
CA VAL A 274 -5.83 9.16 -2.24
C VAL A 274 -5.88 10.67 -2.12
N LEU A 275 -7.07 11.28 -2.22
CA LEU A 275 -7.26 12.73 -2.01
C LEU A 275 -6.95 13.13 -0.57
N PHE A 276 -7.35 12.32 0.42
CA PHE A 276 -7.03 12.58 1.83
C PHE A 276 -5.53 12.49 2.09
N ALA A 277 -4.87 11.46 1.55
CA ALA A 277 -3.42 11.33 1.67
C ALA A 277 -2.67 12.50 1.01
N ALA A 278 -3.12 12.93 -0.18
CA ALA A 278 -2.55 14.10 -0.86
C ALA A 278 -2.77 15.39 -0.07
N GLY A 279 -3.96 15.59 0.51
CA GLY A 279 -4.27 16.73 1.38
C GLY A 279 -3.37 16.78 2.62
N ALA A 280 -3.20 15.64 3.29
CA ALA A 280 -2.31 15.52 4.46
C ALA A 280 -0.84 15.82 4.08
N GLU A 281 -0.38 15.32 2.94
CA GLU A 281 0.98 15.60 2.45
C GLU A 281 1.16 17.08 2.12
N MET A 282 0.21 17.70 1.39
CA MET A 282 0.23 19.14 1.11
C MET A 282 0.25 19.98 2.39
N PHE A 283 -0.50 19.58 3.41
CA PHE A 283 -0.50 20.24 4.71
C PHE A 283 0.88 20.15 5.39
N THR A 284 1.51 18.97 5.38
CA THR A 284 2.83 18.77 6.01
C THR A 284 3.97 19.47 5.28
N GLN A 285 3.83 19.75 3.98
CA GLN A 285 4.80 20.49 3.19
C GLN A 285 4.78 21.99 3.46
N VAL A 286 3.73 22.50 4.09
CA VAL A 286 3.70 23.91 4.49
C VAL A 286 4.75 24.13 5.59
N PRO A 287 5.62 25.15 5.45
CA PRO A 287 6.59 25.51 6.49
C PRO A 287 5.91 25.68 7.85
N GLN A 288 6.63 25.39 8.92
CA GLN A 288 6.10 25.63 10.26
C GLN A 288 5.99 27.13 10.56
N ALA A 289 4.97 27.51 11.32
CA ALA A 289 4.80 28.88 11.76
C ALA A 289 6.05 29.37 12.55
N PRO A 290 6.46 30.63 12.35
CA PRO A 290 7.56 31.20 13.09
C PRO A 290 7.21 31.25 14.59
N ASP A 291 8.17 30.92 15.44
CA ASP A 291 8.01 31.07 16.89
C ASP A 291 8.04 32.57 17.26
N THR A 292 6.88 33.22 17.11
CA THR A 292 6.73 34.64 17.39
C THR A 292 6.87 34.95 18.90
N ALA A 293 6.62 33.96 19.75
CA ALA A 293 6.82 34.12 21.21
C ALA A 293 8.31 34.24 21.54
N ALA A 294 9.14 33.32 21.00
CA ALA A 294 10.60 33.38 21.19
C ALA A 294 11.19 34.62 20.52
N GLN A 295 10.76 34.95 19.29
CA GLN A 295 11.20 36.17 18.59
C GLN A 295 10.84 37.44 19.40
N GLY A 296 9.61 37.51 19.90
CA GLY A 296 9.17 38.63 20.74
C GLY A 296 9.91 38.71 22.07
N ALA A 297 10.23 37.57 22.72
CA ALA A 297 11.04 37.51 23.93
C ALA A 297 12.46 38.03 23.66
N SER A 298 13.10 37.50 22.60
CA SER A 298 14.46 37.94 22.20
C SER A 298 14.51 39.43 21.89
N CYS A 299 13.54 39.95 21.14
CA CYS A 299 13.44 41.38 20.85
C CYS A 299 13.28 42.23 22.13
N ARG A 300 12.42 41.78 23.05
CA ARG A 300 12.22 42.48 24.33
C ARG A 300 13.47 42.48 25.19
N ASP A 301 14.22 41.40 25.24
CA ASP A 301 15.49 41.30 25.98
C ASP A 301 16.57 42.21 25.39
N ASP A 302 16.65 42.28 24.04
CA ASP A 302 17.57 43.20 23.39
C ASP A 302 17.15 44.67 23.57
N ALA A 303 15.87 44.96 23.50
CA ALA A 303 15.34 46.30 23.78
C ALA A 303 15.63 46.79 25.19
N ARG A 304 15.66 45.91 26.20
CA ARG A 304 16.03 46.23 27.61
C ARG A 304 17.51 46.59 27.77
N LYS A 305 18.37 46.15 26.87
CA LYS A 305 19.81 46.47 26.89
C LYS A 305 20.13 47.84 26.31
N VAL A 306 19.21 48.52 25.59
CA VAL A 306 19.38 49.81 24.98
C VAL A 306 19.57 50.91 26.00
N ARG A 307 20.44 51.91 25.73
CA ARG A 307 20.66 53.06 26.59
C ARG A 307 20.44 54.34 25.77
N PRO A 308 19.70 55.34 26.30
CA PRO A 308 18.95 55.32 27.59
C PRO A 308 17.85 54.22 27.61
N ALA A 309 17.46 53.76 28.81
CA ALA A 309 16.52 52.65 28.95
C ALA A 309 15.15 53.00 28.35
N LEU A 310 14.61 52.04 27.56
CA LEU A 310 13.27 52.17 26.99
C LEU A 310 12.18 51.85 27.98
N THR A 311 11.06 52.55 27.90
CA THR A 311 9.86 52.25 28.68
C THR A 311 9.21 50.96 28.16
N ALA A 312 8.37 50.32 29.00
CA ALA A 312 7.61 49.13 28.60
C ALA A 312 6.77 49.34 27.34
N LEU A 313 6.18 50.53 27.17
CA LEU A 313 5.39 50.90 26.00
C LEU A 313 6.27 50.99 24.74
N GLN A 314 7.46 51.62 24.83
CA GLN A 314 8.41 51.71 23.74
C GLN A 314 8.95 50.34 23.31
N ILE A 315 9.17 49.44 24.28
CA ILE A 315 9.57 48.05 24.00
C ILE A 315 8.47 47.32 23.23
N ARG A 316 7.19 47.45 23.63
CA ARG A 316 6.06 46.86 22.87
C ARG A 316 5.99 47.44 21.45
N HIS A 317 5.98 48.77 21.31
CA HIS A 317 5.94 49.42 19.99
C HIS A 317 7.10 49.00 19.07
N ARG A 318 8.23 48.62 19.61
CA ARG A 318 9.39 48.15 18.85
C ARG A 318 9.27 46.66 18.45
N CYS A 319 8.77 45.80 19.34
CA CYS A 319 8.83 44.34 19.16
C CYS A 319 7.54 43.72 18.59
N ASP A 320 6.36 44.22 19.01
CA ASP A 320 5.10 43.63 18.60
C ASP A 320 4.85 43.75 17.06
N PRO A 321 5.18 44.87 16.38
CA PRO A 321 5.03 44.95 14.93
C PRO A 321 5.89 43.95 14.15
N ALA A 322 7.08 43.65 14.63
CA ALA A 322 8.01 42.71 13.97
C ALA A 322 7.47 41.26 14.02
N THR A 323 6.90 40.86 15.17
CA THR A 323 6.28 39.52 15.32
C THR A 323 4.97 39.42 14.55
N ALA A 324 4.17 40.49 14.53
CA ALA A 324 2.95 40.57 13.72
C ALA A 324 3.26 40.48 12.22
N LYS A 325 4.31 41.20 11.76
CA LYS A 325 4.77 41.11 10.37
C LYS A 325 5.26 39.71 10.00
N ALA A 326 6.07 39.07 10.86
CA ALA A 326 6.57 37.72 10.61
C ALA A 326 5.42 36.70 10.45
N MET A 327 4.37 36.85 11.26
CA MET A 327 3.17 36.00 11.13
C MET A 327 2.37 36.31 9.87
N ALA A 328 2.20 37.58 9.50
CA ALA A 328 1.52 37.99 8.27
C ALA A 328 2.26 37.52 7.02
N ASP A 329 3.59 37.67 6.99
CA ASP A 329 4.43 37.19 5.90
C ASP A 329 4.35 35.64 5.76
N TYR A 330 4.35 34.93 6.89
CA TYR A 330 4.16 33.48 6.94
C TYR A 330 2.77 33.09 6.39
N GLN A 331 1.70 33.70 6.85
CA GLN A 331 0.33 33.43 6.38
C GLN A 331 0.18 33.67 4.87
N ALA A 332 0.72 34.79 4.37
CA ALA A 332 0.72 35.09 2.94
C ALA A 332 1.49 34.05 2.12
N ALA A 333 2.66 33.62 2.59
CA ALA A 333 3.51 32.63 1.91
C ALA A 333 2.89 31.22 1.89
N THR A 334 2.07 30.88 2.91
CA THR A 334 1.54 29.52 3.09
C THR A 334 0.07 29.36 2.65
N ALA A 335 -0.64 30.46 2.42
CA ALA A 335 -2.07 30.45 2.09
C ALA A 335 -2.43 29.52 0.92
N ALA A 336 -1.65 29.53 -0.16
CA ALA A 336 -1.89 28.69 -1.32
C ALA A 336 -1.74 27.19 -1.01
N GLY A 337 -0.75 26.82 -0.18
CA GLY A 337 -0.53 25.43 0.25
C GLY A 337 -1.69 24.92 1.10
N TYR A 338 -2.12 25.69 2.09
CA TYR A 338 -3.27 25.34 2.91
C TYR A 338 -4.57 25.27 2.11
N ALA A 339 -4.78 26.21 1.16
CA ALA A 339 -5.95 26.18 0.30
C ALA A 339 -6.02 24.90 -0.56
N GLN A 340 -4.90 24.46 -1.12
CA GLN A 340 -4.84 23.21 -1.87
C GLN A 340 -5.11 21.99 -0.98
N ALA A 341 -4.52 21.94 0.22
CA ALA A 341 -4.80 20.88 1.19
C ALA A 341 -6.29 20.82 1.54
N ALA A 342 -6.92 21.96 1.85
CA ALA A 342 -8.34 22.04 2.14
C ALA A 342 -9.19 21.57 0.95
N GLN A 343 -8.85 21.95 -0.28
CA GLN A 343 -9.55 21.50 -1.50
C GLN A 343 -9.49 19.97 -1.65
N ALA A 344 -8.34 19.34 -1.38
CA ALA A 344 -8.19 17.89 -1.44
C ALA A 344 -9.07 17.19 -0.41
N PHE A 345 -9.08 17.66 0.84
CA PHE A 345 -9.97 17.14 1.88
C PHE A 345 -11.44 17.32 1.52
N HIS A 346 -11.85 18.48 1.02
CA HIS A 346 -13.23 18.71 0.58
C HIS A 346 -13.64 17.79 -0.56
N ALA A 347 -12.80 17.62 -1.57
CA ALA A 347 -13.07 16.74 -2.70
C ALA A 347 -13.27 15.28 -2.24
N GLY A 348 -12.43 14.79 -1.36
CA GLY A 348 -12.59 13.46 -0.77
C GLY A 348 -13.83 13.35 0.15
N LEU A 349 -14.07 14.34 1.00
CA LEU A 349 -15.20 14.38 1.94
C LEU A 349 -16.58 14.57 1.25
N LYS A 350 -16.63 15.01 0.00
CA LYS A 350 -17.84 14.99 -0.82
C LYS A 350 -18.33 13.56 -1.07
N ARG A 351 -17.42 12.60 -1.18
CA ARG A 351 -17.68 11.19 -1.48
C ARG A 351 -17.57 10.27 -0.26
N ASN A 352 -16.79 10.64 0.76
CA ASN A 352 -16.68 9.94 2.04
C ASN A 352 -16.78 10.94 3.20
N PRO A 353 -18.00 11.44 3.53
CA PRO A 353 -18.21 12.57 4.44
C PRO A 353 -17.94 12.27 5.91
N TYR A 354 -17.77 10.99 6.28
CA TYR A 354 -17.57 10.52 7.66
C TYR A 354 -16.14 10.09 7.95
N TYR A 355 -15.19 10.32 7.03
CA TYR A 355 -13.80 9.92 7.24
C TYR A 355 -13.14 10.82 8.28
N ARG A 356 -12.97 10.28 9.48
CA ARG A 356 -12.55 10.99 10.71
C ARG A 356 -11.23 11.74 10.52
N ASP A 357 -10.23 11.10 9.92
CA ASP A 357 -8.89 11.69 9.83
C ASP A 357 -8.87 12.89 8.87
N ALA A 358 -9.61 12.81 7.76
CA ALA A 358 -9.75 13.95 6.85
C ALA A 358 -10.52 15.12 7.48
N LEU A 359 -11.54 14.84 8.32
CA LEU A 359 -12.22 15.88 9.08
C LEU A 359 -11.28 16.54 10.09
N ASN A 360 -10.47 15.77 10.78
CA ASN A 360 -9.46 16.26 11.71
C ASN A 360 -8.43 17.14 11.00
N ASP A 361 -7.87 16.66 9.89
CA ASP A 361 -6.82 17.38 9.16
C ASP A 361 -7.34 18.65 8.50
N LEU A 362 -8.61 18.62 8.03
CA LEU A 362 -9.27 19.81 7.52
C LEU A 362 -9.54 20.84 8.62
N ALA A 363 -9.97 20.41 9.81
CA ALA A 363 -10.14 21.31 10.96
C ALA A 363 -8.80 21.94 11.38
N ASN A 364 -7.72 21.18 11.41
CA ASN A 364 -6.37 21.69 11.65
C ASN A 364 -5.90 22.65 10.55
N THR A 365 -6.29 22.41 9.28
CA THR A 365 -5.99 23.32 8.17
C THR A 365 -6.67 24.67 8.39
N TYR A 366 -7.95 24.68 8.79
CA TYR A 366 -8.65 25.91 9.10
C TYR A 366 -8.14 26.60 10.38
N LEU A 367 -7.72 25.84 11.38
CA LEU A 367 -7.01 26.41 12.55
C LEU A 367 -5.75 27.15 12.11
N ALA A 368 -4.93 26.55 11.24
CA ALA A 368 -3.68 27.15 10.75
C ALA A 368 -3.91 28.40 9.89
N THR A 369 -5.03 28.49 9.18
CA THR A 369 -5.41 29.65 8.36
C THR A 369 -6.24 30.69 9.10
N ALA A 370 -6.58 30.46 10.36
CA ALA A 370 -7.48 31.28 11.17
C ALA A 370 -8.88 31.46 10.54
N ASP A 371 -9.36 30.45 9.80
CA ASP A 371 -10.74 30.41 9.28
C ASP A 371 -11.65 29.72 10.31
N GLN A 372 -12.11 30.51 11.29
CA GLN A 372 -12.80 30.03 12.46
C GLN A 372 -14.20 29.47 12.17
N ASP A 373 -14.92 30.07 11.23
CA ASP A 373 -16.26 29.62 10.84
C ASP A 373 -16.20 28.24 10.18
N SER A 374 -15.27 28.06 9.23
CA SER A 374 -15.04 26.78 8.56
C SER A 374 -14.53 25.72 9.56
N MET A 375 -13.63 26.11 10.48
CA MET A 375 -13.16 25.25 11.56
C MET A 375 -14.30 24.76 12.45
N LEU A 376 -15.23 25.66 12.86
CA LEU A 376 -16.38 25.30 13.66
C LEU A 376 -17.33 24.34 12.93
N ALA A 377 -17.58 24.59 11.63
CA ALA A 377 -18.42 23.71 10.84
C ALA A 377 -17.86 22.30 10.71
N VAL A 378 -16.56 22.16 10.43
CA VAL A 378 -15.87 20.86 10.33
C VAL A 378 -15.70 20.20 11.70
N GLY A 379 -15.39 20.98 12.73
CA GLY A 379 -15.25 20.48 14.11
C GLY A 379 -16.54 19.82 14.63
N ARG A 380 -17.71 20.37 14.31
CA ARG A 380 -19.01 19.74 14.62
C ARG A 380 -19.19 18.40 13.92
N ARG A 381 -18.76 18.28 12.66
CA ARG A 381 -18.80 17.01 11.93
C ARG A 381 -17.82 15.99 12.55
N LEU A 382 -16.62 16.45 12.91
CA LEU A 382 -15.62 15.61 13.58
C LEU A 382 -16.15 15.10 14.93
N TYR A 383 -16.76 15.96 15.73
CA TYR A 383 -17.39 15.58 17.00
C TYR A 383 -18.48 14.52 16.84
N ALA A 384 -19.25 14.55 15.75
CA ALA A 384 -20.27 13.55 15.50
C ALA A 384 -19.72 12.14 15.24
N VAL A 385 -18.46 12.00 14.80
CA VAL A 385 -17.81 10.70 14.55
C VAL A 385 -16.82 10.33 15.66
N ASP A 386 -16.22 11.31 16.33
CA ASP A 386 -15.17 11.12 17.35
C ASP A 386 -15.44 11.98 18.62
N PRO A 387 -16.53 11.67 19.38
CA PRO A 387 -17.02 12.54 20.44
C PRO A 387 -16.19 12.48 21.74
N MET A 388 -15.37 11.44 21.93
CA MET A 388 -14.60 11.24 23.16
C MET A 388 -13.11 11.52 22.98
N SER A 389 -12.71 12.05 21.84
CA SER A 389 -11.36 12.52 21.60
C SER A 389 -11.17 13.89 22.26
N ARG A 390 -10.23 13.96 23.21
CA ARG A 390 -9.86 15.21 23.83
C ARG A 390 -9.44 16.27 22.83
N HIS A 391 -8.71 15.85 21.78
CA HIS A 391 -8.30 16.74 20.70
C HIS A 391 -9.50 17.34 19.95
N THR A 392 -10.50 16.52 19.62
CA THR A 392 -11.75 17.00 18.98
C THR A 392 -12.48 18.04 19.84
N LEU A 393 -12.58 17.77 21.14
CA LEU A 393 -13.23 18.68 22.08
C LEU A 393 -12.45 19.99 22.22
N GLN A 394 -11.12 19.95 22.25
CA GLN A 394 -10.26 21.14 22.28
C GLN A 394 -10.36 21.97 20.99
N LEU A 395 -10.39 21.33 19.82
CA LEU A 395 -10.63 22.02 18.55
C LEU A 395 -11.97 22.74 18.52
N LEU A 396 -13.03 22.10 19.02
CA LEU A 396 -14.35 22.73 19.11
C LEU A 396 -14.35 23.90 20.10
N ALA A 397 -13.74 23.74 21.26
CA ALA A 397 -13.65 24.79 22.24
C ALA A 397 -12.93 26.01 21.68
N GLU A 398 -11.83 25.80 20.94
CA GLU A 398 -11.08 26.88 20.28
C GLU A 398 -11.93 27.57 19.22
N ALA A 399 -12.60 26.80 18.34
CA ALA A 399 -13.47 27.36 17.29
C ALA A 399 -14.62 28.19 17.90
N PHE A 400 -15.26 27.74 18.98
CA PHE A 400 -16.29 28.49 19.65
C PHE A 400 -15.75 29.75 20.36
N ARG A 401 -14.54 29.67 20.94
CA ARG A 401 -13.89 30.82 21.55
C ARG A 401 -13.62 31.92 20.53
N GLU A 402 -13.04 31.56 19.40
CA GLU A 402 -12.67 32.51 18.35
C GLU A 402 -13.89 33.10 17.61
N THR A 403 -15.01 32.36 17.56
CA THR A 403 -16.29 32.87 17.01
C THR A 403 -17.16 33.61 18.04
N GLY A 404 -16.62 33.89 19.24
CA GLY A 404 -17.28 34.70 20.27
C GLY A 404 -18.33 33.96 21.10
N HIS A 405 -18.40 32.63 21.05
CA HIS A 405 -19.36 31.80 21.79
C HIS A 405 -18.74 31.24 23.08
N ALA A 406 -18.44 32.11 24.06
CA ALA A 406 -17.70 31.77 25.25
C ALA A 406 -18.32 30.63 26.09
N ASP A 407 -19.65 30.58 26.23
CA ASP A 407 -20.35 29.53 26.96
C ASP A 407 -20.17 28.16 26.31
N SER A 408 -20.25 28.10 24.98
CA SER A 408 -20.00 26.86 24.23
C SER A 408 -18.54 26.45 24.34
N ALA A 409 -17.59 27.36 24.26
CA ALA A 409 -16.17 27.08 24.43
C ALA A 409 -15.89 26.50 25.84
N LEU A 410 -16.47 27.09 26.87
CA LEU A 410 -16.35 26.59 28.22
C LEU A 410 -16.98 25.19 28.38
N HIS A 411 -18.12 24.95 27.75
CA HIS A 411 -18.77 23.63 27.74
C HIS A 411 -17.84 22.54 27.18
N TYR A 412 -17.25 22.75 25.99
CA TYR A 412 -16.38 21.74 25.38
C TYR A 412 -15.04 21.57 26.12
N ILE A 413 -14.46 22.61 26.68
CA ILE A 413 -13.29 22.52 27.55
C ILE A 413 -13.60 21.67 28.83
N THR A 414 -14.73 21.98 29.46
CA THR A 414 -15.18 21.23 30.63
C THR A 414 -15.44 19.76 30.30
N LEU A 415 -16.04 19.51 29.15
CA LEU A 415 -16.27 18.16 28.63
C LEU A 415 -14.95 17.41 28.41
N ALA A 416 -13.93 18.06 27.83
CA ALA A 416 -12.61 17.49 27.60
C ALA A 416 -11.90 17.11 28.95
N ASP A 417 -12.15 17.86 30.01
CA ASP A 417 -11.47 17.67 31.27
C ASP A 417 -12.25 16.83 32.30
N SER A 418 -13.58 16.79 32.23
CA SER A 418 -14.40 16.24 33.34
C SER A 418 -15.35 15.09 32.97
N LEU A 419 -15.83 14.98 31.72
CA LEU A 419 -16.87 14.02 31.38
C LEU A 419 -16.37 12.73 30.74
N THR A 420 -15.15 12.69 30.28
CA THR A 420 -14.54 11.47 29.78
C THR A 420 -13.50 10.98 30.78
N PRO A 421 -13.74 9.86 31.49
CA PRO A 421 -12.73 9.32 32.38
C PRO A 421 -11.45 8.92 31.64
N PHE A 422 -11.51 8.86 30.32
CA PHE A 422 -10.39 8.51 29.45
C PHE A 422 -10.57 9.14 28.07
N ASP A 423 -9.46 9.34 27.39
CA ASP A 423 -9.38 9.72 25.99
C ASP A 423 -9.34 8.49 25.09
N VAL A 424 -10.02 8.56 23.96
CA VAL A 424 -10.01 7.49 22.94
C VAL A 424 -9.25 7.99 21.73
N THR A 425 -8.07 7.43 21.50
CA THR A 425 -7.24 7.75 20.34
C THR A 425 -7.24 6.58 19.38
N VAL A 426 -7.85 6.75 18.19
CA VAL A 426 -7.74 5.79 17.09
C VAL A 426 -6.43 6.02 16.36
N GLY A 427 -5.57 5.01 16.35
CA GLY A 427 -4.24 5.07 15.73
C GLY A 427 -4.22 4.57 14.28
N SER A 428 -5.14 3.64 13.92
CA SER A 428 -5.24 3.15 12.55
C SER A 428 -6.67 2.72 12.21
N PHE A 429 -7.04 2.95 10.97
CA PHE A 429 -8.24 2.39 10.34
C PHE A 429 -7.85 1.88 8.95
N THR A 430 -8.14 0.62 8.66
CA THR A 430 -7.82 -0.03 7.39
C THR A 430 -9.09 -0.63 6.82
N PRO A 431 -9.73 0.03 5.84
CA PRO A 431 -10.83 -0.56 5.08
C PRO A 431 -10.31 -1.64 4.13
N GLY A 432 -11.08 -2.70 3.95
CA GLY A 432 -10.85 -3.77 2.97
C GLY A 432 -12.13 -4.09 2.21
N ASP A 433 -12.05 -4.99 1.23
CA ASP A 433 -13.17 -5.29 0.33
C ASP A 433 -14.40 -5.85 1.05
N GLN A 434 -14.20 -6.70 2.08
CA GLN A 434 -15.26 -7.40 2.82
C GLN A 434 -15.17 -7.20 4.34
N ASN A 435 -14.20 -6.42 4.80
CA ASN A 435 -14.01 -6.14 6.22
C ASN A 435 -13.26 -4.82 6.41
N ALA A 436 -13.26 -4.32 7.63
CA ALA A 436 -12.40 -3.22 8.05
C ALA A 436 -11.82 -3.53 9.42
N SER A 437 -10.62 -3.06 9.69
CA SER A 437 -9.98 -3.15 11.00
C SER A 437 -9.64 -1.77 11.54
N LEU A 438 -9.75 -1.63 12.85
CA LEU A 438 -9.47 -0.40 13.57
C LEU A 438 -8.70 -0.74 14.84
N SER A 439 -7.68 0.05 15.17
CA SER A 439 -6.95 -0.10 16.43
C SER A 439 -6.62 1.26 17.05
N GLY A 440 -6.45 1.25 18.36
CA GLY A 440 -6.16 2.48 19.09
C GLY A 440 -5.82 2.25 20.55
N LEU A 441 -5.81 3.34 21.30
CA LEU A 441 -5.54 3.38 22.74
C LEU A 441 -6.67 4.11 23.45
N VAL A 442 -7.03 3.60 24.62
CA VAL A 442 -7.82 4.33 25.62
C VAL A 442 -6.86 4.75 26.71
N THR A 443 -6.75 6.06 26.98
CA THR A 443 -5.80 6.62 27.94
C THR A 443 -6.52 7.28 29.10
N ASN A 444 -6.20 6.87 30.32
CA ASN A 444 -6.66 7.54 31.56
C ASN A 444 -5.71 8.68 31.90
N PHE A 445 -6.17 9.93 31.80
CA PHE A 445 -5.40 11.11 32.16
C PHE A 445 -5.52 11.49 33.64
N HIS A 446 -6.42 10.83 34.38
CA HIS A 446 -6.59 11.08 35.81
C HIS A 446 -5.62 10.23 36.63
N THR A 447 -5.40 10.64 37.87
CA THR A 447 -4.55 9.92 38.84
C THR A 447 -5.28 8.74 39.50
N THR A 448 -6.62 8.69 39.36
CA THR A 448 -7.46 7.65 39.94
C THR A 448 -7.78 6.59 38.86
N ARG A 449 -8.01 5.36 39.31
CA ARG A 449 -8.42 4.26 38.43
C ARG A 449 -9.82 4.51 37.88
N THR A 450 -10.03 4.24 36.58
CA THR A 450 -11.34 4.35 35.94
C THR A 450 -12.26 3.17 36.30
N ALA A 451 -13.56 3.36 36.13
CA ALA A 451 -14.48 2.23 36.06
C ALA A 451 -14.32 1.49 34.70
N PRO A 452 -14.67 0.20 34.60
CA PRO A 452 -14.80 -0.47 33.34
C PRO A 452 -15.86 0.20 32.47
N ALA A 453 -15.64 0.20 31.14
CA ALA A 453 -16.55 0.81 30.18
C ALA A 453 -16.67 -0.05 28.92
N LYS A 454 -17.62 0.30 28.07
CA LYS A 454 -17.78 -0.31 26.74
C LYS A 454 -17.72 0.78 25.67
N LEU A 455 -17.01 0.53 24.60
CA LEU A 455 -17.02 1.36 23.39
C LEU A 455 -17.75 0.59 22.28
N VAL A 456 -18.76 1.20 21.68
CA VAL A 456 -19.46 0.63 20.53
C VAL A 456 -18.97 1.33 19.28
N PHE A 457 -18.25 0.61 18.44
CA PHE A 457 -17.80 1.09 17.14
C PHE A 457 -18.79 0.70 16.06
N ASP A 458 -19.33 1.69 15.34
CA ASP A 458 -20.13 1.52 14.14
C ASP A 458 -19.23 1.72 12.93
N PHE A 459 -19.17 0.75 12.03
CA PHE A 459 -18.48 0.81 10.75
C PHE A 459 -19.46 1.25 9.67
N LEU A 460 -19.11 2.29 8.90
CA LEU A 460 -20.02 3.04 8.05
C LEU A 460 -19.67 2.87 6.57
N ASP A 461 -20.72 2.84 5.72
CA ASP A 461 -20.58 3.05 4.29
C ASP A 461 -20.40 4.55 3.95
N ALA A 462 -20.17 4.89 2.68
CA ALA A 462 -20.02 6.27 2.21
C ALA A 462 -21.25 7.15 2.42
N LYS A 463 -22.42 6.57 2.69
CA LYS A 463 -23.68 7.31 2.98
C LYS A 463 -23.89 7.50 4.48
N GLY A 464 -23.03 6.90 5.33
CA GLY A 464 -23.14 6.94 6.79
C GLY A 464 -24.08 5.86 7.37
N ASN A 465 -24.52 4.90 6.56
CA ASN A 465 -25.25 3.75 7.06
C ASN A 465 -24.32 2.81 7.81
N VAL A 466 -24.80 2.24 8.92
CA VAL A 466 -24.05 1.24 9.69
C VAL A 466 -24.06 -0.09 8.94
N VAL A 467 -22.88 -0.54 8.53
CA VAL A 467 -22.66 -1.85 7.88
C VAL A 467 -22.42 -2.95 8.93
N ALA A 468 -21.64 -2.60 9.96
CA ALA A 468 -21.33 -3.51 11.07
C ALA A 468 -21.14 -2.70 12.35
N SER A 469 -21.33 -3.35 13.50
CA SER A 469 -21.03 -2.76 14.81
C SER A 469 -20.28 -3.78 15.67
N GLN A 470 -19.30 -3.30 16.43
CA GLN A 470 -18.57 -4.11 17.39
C GLN A 470 -18.46 -3.38 18.72
N THR A 471 -18.77 -4.10 19.81
CA THR A 471 -18.51 -3.62 21.16
C THR A 471 -17.13 -4.05 21.62
N VAL A 472 -16.38 -3.11 22.17
CA VAL A 472 -15.07 -3.33 22.78
C VAL A 472 -15.19 -3.08 24.26
N ASP A 473 -14.88 -4.09 25.07
CA ASP A 473 -14.81 -3.96 26.52
C ASP A 473 -13.50 -3.27 26.93
N VAL A 474 -13.61 -2.17 27.66
CA VAL A 474 -12.49 -1.43 28.23
C VAL A 474 -12.42 -1.76 29.71
N PRO A 475 -11.39 -2.49 30.17
CA PRO A 475 -11.24 -2.78 31.60
C PRO A 475 -10.95 -1.49 32.38
N ALA A 476 -11.03 -1.55 33.70
CA ALA A 476 -10.60 -0.44 34.54
C ALA A 476 -9.10 -0.13 34.33
N ILE A 477 -8.80 1.10 33.99
CA ILE A 477 -7.44 1.57 33.68
C ILE A 477 -6.88 2.33 34.90
N ASP A 478 -5.69 1.95 35.35
CA ASP A 478 -5.01 2.62 36.46
C ASP A 478 -4.69 4.09 36.12
N GLY A 479 -4.47 4.92 37.16
CA GLY A 479 -4.16 6.33 36.96
C GLY A 479 -2.95 6.54 36.05
N SER A 480 -3.08 7.43 35.05
CA SER A 480 -2.09 7.69 33.99
C SER A 480 -1.74 6.47 33.12
N GLY A 481 -2.55 5.40 33.16
CA GLY A 481 -2.38 4.20 32.36
C GLY A 481 -3.07 4.30 30.99
N ASN A 482 -2.79 3.31 30.16
CA ASN A 482 -3.46 3.14 28.86
C ASN A 482 -3.83 1.69 28.60
N GLN A 483 -4.82 1.47 27.72
CA GLN A 483 -5.30 0.17 27.29
C GLN A 483 -5.42 0.16 25.78
N PRO A 484 -4.69 -0.70 25.06
CA PRO A 484 -4.88 -0.88 23.61
C PRO A 484 -6.21 -1.59 23.33
N PHE A 485 -6.81 -1.24 22.20
CA PHE A 485 -8.00 -1.91 21.69
C PHE A 485 -7.92 -2.18 20.20
N GLN A 486 -8.73 -3.13 19.76
CA GLN A 486 -8.95 -3.44 18.35
C GLN A 486 -10.43 -3.64 18.12
N ALA A 487 -10.91 -3.21 16.95
CA ALA A 487 -12.26 -3.47 16.49
C ALA A 487 -12.26 -3.87 15.01
N GLN A 488 -13.20 -4.72 14.62
CA GLN A 488 -13.34 -5.21 13.26
C GLN A 488 -14.79 -5.11 12.82
N GLY A 489 -15.01 -4.63 11.59
CA GLY A 489 -16.30 -4.65 10.92
C GLY A 489 -16.26 -5.65 9.77
N VAL A 490 -17.29 -6.50 9.66
CA VAL A 490 -17.45 -7.45 8.55
C VAL A 490 -18.59 -6.96 7.68
N GLY A 491 -18.30 -6.73 6.40
CA GLY A 491 -19.24 -6.26 5.40
C GLY A 491 -18.53 -5.49 4.29
N ALA A 492 -19.12 -5.47 3.11
CA ALA A 492 -18.59 -4.74 1.96
C ALA A 492 -18.89 -3.24 2.06
N GLY A 493 -18.00 -2.41 1.49
CA GLY A 493 -18.22 -0.98 1.34
C GLY A 493 -18.01 -0.16 2.62
N ILE A 494 -17.34 -0.72 3.64
CA ILE A 494 -16.95 0.04 4.83
C ILE A 494 -15.84 1.01 4.45
N VAL A 495 -16.09 2.32 4.65
CA VAL A 495 -15.14 3.40 4.29
C VAL A 495 -14.91 4.40 5.43
N ALA A 496 -15.66 4.28 6.54
CA ALA A 496 -15.53 5.15 7.70
C ALA A 496 -16.00 4.43 8.97
N TRP A 497 -15.86 5.11 10.11
CA TRP A 497 -16.28 4.61 11.41
C TRP A 497 -16.71 5.78 12.31
N ARG A 498 -17.49 5.48 13.32
CA ARG A 498 -17.77 6.32 14.49
C ARG A 498 -17.87 5.43 15.71
N TYR A 499 -17.83 6.05 16.90
CA TYR A 499 -18.06 5.30 18.11
C TYR A 499 -18.83 6.10 19.14
N LYS A 500 -19.31 5.40 20.15
CA LYS A 500 -20.01 5.95 21.32
C LYS A 500 -19.73 5.11 22.56
N LEU A 501 -19.96 5.68 23.73
CA LEU A 501 -19.95 4.92 24.97
C LEU A 501 -21.15 3.96 24.97
N GLY A 502 -20.89 2.69 25.24
CA GLY A 502 -21.91 1.68 25.42
C GLY A 502 -22.61 1.79 26.79
N SER A 503 -23.87 1.48 26.83
CA SER A 503 -24.64 1.39 28.09
C SER A 503 -24.27 0.14 28.89
#